data_66915719cc490182dc8fcf0a2be754cc
#
_entry.id   66915719cc490182dc8fcf0a2be754cc
#
_cell.length_a   1.000
_cell.length_b   1.000
_cell.length_c   1.000
_cell.angle_alpha   90.00
_cell.angle_beta   90.00
_cell.angle_gamma   90.00
#
_symmetry.space_group_name_H-M   'P 1'
#
loop_
_entity.id
_entity.type
_entity.pdbx_description
1 polymer ?
#
loop_
_entity_poly.entity_id
_entity_poly.type
_entity_poly.pdbx_seq_one_letter_code
_entity_poly.pdbx_strand_id
1 'polypeptide(L)'
;MNIPFSGRSFSNSGKRLLITFCLDVSPSMGSEILGKKSAITILNETVSGIVEELSKDKKLKSMVELMFVTFCTDLLHVERMPLNQFSHREFSEEPVGGSDIPNAVLSTFKLIDERIGDYRKAGIRYHSPIFVLISDGNPDYEEADEIERNAMRMVNERCRSDVTGSVCPFIIGIGDELNENTRSTMAGYASGFMDGYFHIMGDEALQTRIAKMIVKLFGSSVKCVAQSSNQTARSLGETAGEMNRVHTQINATIQEYRNMV
;
A
#
# COMPACT_ATOMS: atom_id res chain seq x y z
N MET A 1 -5.82 -18.80 -11.66
CA MET A 1 -4.41 -19.23 -11.79
C MET A 1 -3.99 -19.94 -10.51
N ASN A 2 -3.63 -21.23 -10.56
CA ASN A 2 -3.08 -21.93 -9.40
C ASN A 2 -1.59 -21.61 -9.29
N ILE A 3 -1.21 -20.70 -8.42
CA ILE A 3 0.20 -20.45 -8.12
C ILE A 3 0.65 -21.57 -7.18
N PRO A 4 1.62 -22.41 -7.58
CA PRO A 4 1.99 -23.56 -6.79
C PRO A 4 2.57 -23.11 -5.44
N PHE A 5 2.07 -23.73 -4.38
CA PHE A 5 2.61 -23.60 -3.02
C PHE A 5 4.03 -24.17 -3.03
N SER A 6 5.05 -23.32 -3.04
CA SER A 6 6.40 -23.78 -2.75
C SER A 6 6.48 -24.11 -1.27
N GLY A 7 6.24 -25.37 -0.95
CA GLY A 7 6.22 -25.90 0.42
C GLY A 7 7.60 -25.96 1.07
N ARG A 8 8.30 -24.84 1.16
CA ARG A 8 9.47 -24.71 2.03
C ARG A 8 9.00 -24.35 3.42
N SER A 9 9.22 -25.28 4.35
CA SER A 9 8.86 -25.22 5.75
C SER A 9 9.29 -23.89 6.38
N PHE A 10 8.30 -23.04 6.66
CA PHE A 10 8.50 -21.96 7.61
C PHE A 10 8.58 -22.59 9.01
N SER A 11 9.61 -22.26 9.77
CA SER A 11 9.67 -22.67 11.17
C SER A 11 8.43 -22.16 11.91
N ASN A 12 7.67 -23.05 12.50
CA ASN A 12 6.26 -22.89 12.88
C ASN A 12 6.02 -22.14 14.19
N SER A 13 6.88 -21.20 14.60
CA SER A 13 6.82 -20.62 15.95
C SER A 13 6.28 -19.18 16.06
N GLY A 14 5.93 -18.50 14.97
CA GLY A 14 5.45 -17.11 15.00
C GLY A 14 4.19 -16.84 14.18
N LYS A 15 3.45 -15.77 14.54
CA LYS A 15 2.39 -15.24 13.68
C LYS A 15 2.98 -14.72 12.37
N ARG A 16 2.24 -14.86 11.26
CA ARG A 16 2.59 -14.28 9.97
C ARG A 16 1.96 -12.90 9.81
N LEU A 17 2.60 -12.05 9.03
CA LEU A 17 2.06 -10.78 8.60
C LEU A 17 2.14 -10.68 7.08
N LEU A 18 1.00 -10.64 6.42
CA LEU A 18 0.91 -10.43 4.98
C LEU A 18 0.90 -8.91 4.71
N ILE A 19 1.81 -8.45 3.87
CA ILE A 19 1.82 -7.10 3.33
C ILE A 19 1.61 -7.20 1.83
N THR A 20 0.52 -6.61 1.34
CA THR A 20 0.15 -6.66 -0.07
C THR A 20 0.27 -5.29 -0.69
N PHE A 21 1.09 -5.18 -1.71
CA PHE A 21 1.24 -4.00 -2.55
C PHE A 21 0.37 -4.18 -3.81
N CYS A 22 -0.55 -3.24 -4.04
CA CYS A 22 -1.34 -3.08 -5.26
C CYS A 22 -0.75 -1.87 -5.99
N LEU A 23 -0.05 -2.12 -7.09
CA LEU A 23 0.84 -1.17 -7.74
C LEU A 23 0.31 -0.85 -9.14
N ASP A 24 -0.02 0.40 -9.34
CA ASP A 24 -0.37 0.95 -10.65
C ASP A 24 0.89 1.02 -11.52
N VAL A 25 0.82 0.39 -12.69
CA VAL A 25 1.86 0.44 -13.72
C VAL A 25 1.28 0.88 -15.06
N SER A 26 0.16 1.62 -15.03
CA SER A 26 -0.46 2.22 -16.22
C SER A 26 0.48 3.20 -16.92
N PRO A 27 0.23 3.53 -18.21
CA PRO A 27 1.09 4.45 -18.97
C PRO A 27 1.26 5.82 -18.32
N SER A 28 0.25 6.31 -17.59
CA SER A 28 0.30 7.59 -16.88
C SER A 28 1.41 7.63 -15.83
N MET A 29 1.73 6.48 -15.22
CA MET A 29 2.82 6.34 -14.25
C MET A 29 4.21 6.61 -14.86
N GLY A 30 4.37 6.52 -16.17
CA GLY A 30 5.58 6.92 -16.91
C GLY A 30 5.72 8.43 -17.07
N SER A 31 4.66 9.21 -16.81
CA SER A 31 4.67 10.66 -16.98
C SER A 31 5.58 11.34 -15.94
N GLU A 32 6.35 12.34 -16.41
CA GLU A 32 7.16 13.17 -15.52
C GLU A 32 6.24 14.06 -14.66
N ILE A 33 6.47 14.01 -13.35
CA ILE A 33 5.88 14.94 -12.39
C ILE A 33 6.83 16.12 -12.22
N LEU A 34 6.32 17.28 -11.82
CA LEU A 34 7.11 18.50 -11.58
C LEU A 34 8.46 18.18 -10.95
N GLY A 35 9.53 18.21 -11.73
CA GLY A 35 10.89 18.03 -11.22
C GLY A 35 11.68 16.84 -11.75
N LYS A 36 11.24 16.17 -12.82
CA LYS A 36 12.03 15.17 -13.59
C LYS A 36 11.93 13.69 -13.19
N LYS A 37 11.24 13.33 -12.12
CA LYS A 37 10.97 11.91 -11.82
C LYS A 37 9.59 11.52 -12.34
N SER A 38 9.50 10.36 -12.97
CA SER A 38 8.20 9.77 -13.30
C SER A 38 7.54 9.17 -12.05
N ALA A 39 6.21 9.03 -12.07
CA ALA A 39 5.47 8.41 -10.97
C ALA A 39 5.95 6.98 -10.71
N ILE A 40 6.29 6.22 -11.76
CA ILE A 40 6.83 4.86 -11.61
C ILE A 40 8.18 4.84 -10.91
N THR A 41 9.03 5.85 -11.14
CA THR A 41 10.30 5.98 -10.42
C THR A 41 10.06 6.22 -8.92
N ILE A 42 9.13 7.10 -8.57
CA ILE A 42 8.77 7.39 -7.19
C ILE A 42 8.13 6.16 -6.51
N LEU A 43 7.29 5.41 -7.22
CA LEU A 43 6.73 4.15 -6.77
C LEU A 43 7.86 3.16 -6.42
N ASN A 44 8.82 2.95 -7.32
CA ASN A 44 9.95 2.05 -7.12
C ASN A 44 10.80 2.45 -5.90
N GLU A 45 11.13 3.72 -5.76
CA GLU A 45 11.87 4.25 -4.61
C GLU A 45 11.09 4.04 -3.31
N THR A 46 9.77 4.27 -3.33
CA THR A 46 8.91 4.12 -2.14
C THR A 46 8.81 2.66 -1.71
N VAL A 47 8.53 1.74 -2.64
CA VAL A 47 8.45 0.30 -2.36
C VAL A 47 9.79 -0.23 -1.86
N SER A 48 10.89 0.10 -2.53
CA SER A 48 12.24 -0.30 -2.11
C SER A 48 12.58 0.22 -0.72
N GLY A 49 12.29 1.49 -0.44
CA GLY A 49 12.51 2.10 0.87
C GLY A 49 11.69 1.42 1.98
N ILE A 50 10.42 1.09 1.73
CA ILE A 50 9.58 0.34 2.68
C ILE A 50 10.21 -1.03 2.98
N VAL A 51 10.57 -1.79 1.95
CA VAL A 51 11.12 -3.13 2.12
C VAL A 51 12.49 -3.10 2.84
N GLU A 52 13.33 -2.12 2.53
CA GLU A 52 14.60 -1.90 3.23
C GLU A 52 14.36 -1.58 4.71
N GLU A 53 13.41 -0.69 5.04
CA GLU A 53 13.10 -0.33 6.42
C GLU A 53 12.61 -1.54 7.23
N LEU A 54 11.71 -2.35 6.65
CA LEU A 54 11.24 -3.60 7.26
C LEU A 54 12.37 -4.61 7.46
N SER A 55 13.32 -4.66 6.53
CA SER A 55 14.43 -5.61 6.54
C SER A 55 15.47 -5.34 7.63
N LYS A 56 15.45 -4.15 8.24
CA LYS A 56 16.32 -3.81 9.39
C LYS A 56 15.93 -4.56 10.66
N ASP A 57 14.67 -4.99 10.77
CA ASP A 57 14.16 -5.71 11.93
C ASP A 57 14.19 -7.23 11.67
N LYS A 58 14.99 -7.97 12.45
CA LYS A 58 15.15 -9.42 12.31
C LYS A 58 13.83 -10.18 12.51
N LYS A 59 12.95 -9.70 13.41
CA LYS A 59 11.66 -10.32 13.67
C LYS A 59 10.73 -10.14 12.47
N LEU A 60 10.63 -8.91 11.93
CA LEU A 60 9.84 -8.65 10.74
C LEU A 60 10.34 -9.45 9.56
N LYS A 61 11.66 -9.52 9.37
CA LYS A 61 12.29 -10.29 8.29
C LYS A 61 11.89 -11.78 8.28
N SER A 62 11.59 -12.34 9.45
CA SER A 62 11.19 -13.75 9.59
C SER A 62 9.68 -13.98 9.50
N MET A 63 8.85 -12.96 9.77
CA MET A 63 7.40 -13.11 9.86
C MET A 63 6.64 -12.51 8.69
N VAL A 64 7.20 -11.52 8.00
CA VAL A 64 6.52 -10.83 6.91
C VAL A 64 6.59 -11.65 5.63
N GLU A 65 5.45 -11.79 4.99
CA GLU A 65 5.29 -12.22 3.60
C GLU A 65 4.83 -11.03 2.77
N LEU A 66 5.51 -10.80 1.66
CA LEU A 66 5.17 -9.77 0.69
C LEU A 66 4.34 -10.38 -0.43
N MET A 67 3.33 -9.65 -0.87
CA MET A 67 2.58 -9.93 -2.10
C MET A 67 2.58 -8.66 -2.94
N PHE A 68 3.06 -8.77 -4.17
CA PHE A 68 3.03 -7.70 -5.16
C PHE A 68 1.98 -8.03 -6.21
N VAL A 69 1.08 -7.10 -6.45
CA VAL A 69 0.04 -7.15 -7.47
C VAL A 69 0.23 -5.92 -8.33
N THR A 70 0.65 -6.08 -9.57
CA THR A 70 0.72 -4.98 -10.53
C THR A 70 -0.51 -4.96 -11.42
N PHE A 71 -0.98 -3.78 -11.77
CA PHE A 71 -2.16 -3.61 -12.61
C PHE A 71 -2.02 -2.40 -13.55
N CYS A 72 -2.75 -2.46 -14.65
CA CYS A 72 -3.14 -1.35 -15.51
C CYS A 72 -4.64 -1.46 -15.80
N THR A 73 -5.11 -1.68 -17.02
CA THR A 73 -6.50 -2.05 -17.32
C THR A 73 -6.92 -3.36 -16.66
N ASP A 74 -5.97 -4.32 -16.57
CA ASP A 74 -6.15 -5.64 -15.94
C ASP A 74 -5.08 -5.90 -14.90
N LEU A 75 -5.27 -6.96 -14.07
CA LEU A 75 -4.18 -7.50 -13.26
C LEU A 75 -3.12 -8.14 -14.15
N LEU A 76 -1.89 -7.64 -14.08
CA LEU A 76 -0.79 -8.10 -14.90
C LEU A 76 0.01 -9.21 -14.24
N HIS A 77 0.41 -8.98 -13.00
CA HIS A 77 1.31 -9.89 -12.30
C HIS A 77 0.96 -9.99 -10.83
N VAL A 78 1.06 -11.23 -10.29
CA VAL A 78 0.91 -11.50 -8.85
C VAL A 78 2.09 -12.33 -8.41
N GLU A 79 2.86 -11.80 -7.45
CA GLU A 79 4.00 -12.50 -6.89
C GLU A 79 3.98 -12.46 -5.38
N ARG A 80 4.40 -13.57 -4.76
CA ARG A 80 4.49 -13.71 -3.30
C ARG A 80 5.84 -14.24 -2.89
N MET A 81 6.42 -13.64 -1.85
CA MET A 81 7.68 -14.10 -1.27
C MET A 81 7.83 -13.70 0.19
N PRO A 82 8.58 -14.47 0.98
CA PRO A 82 9.01 -14.01 2.30
C PRO A 82 9.91 -12.77 2.19
N LEU A 83 9.81 -11.84 3.14
CA LEU A 83 10.62 -10.62 3.16
C LEU A 83 12.12 -10.90 3.10
N ASN A 84 12.59 -11.98 3.71
CA ASN A 84 14.01 -12.38 3.70
C ASN A 84 14.50 -12.92 2.35
N GLN A 85 13.61 -13.12 1.37
CA GLN A 85 13.93 -13.55 0.01
C GLN A 85 13.76 -12.42 -1.00
N PHE A 86 13.30 -11.24 -0.56
CA PHE A 86 13.19 -10.10 -1.44
C PHE A 86 14.57 -9.66 -1.92
N SER A 87 14.73 -9.57 -3.22
CA SER A 87 15.81 -8.87 -3.90
C SER A 87 15.25 -7.59 -4.51
N HIS A 88 16.12 -6.63 -4.80
CA HIS A 88 15.74 -5.40 -5.46
C HIS A 88 14.90 -5.69 -6.70
N ARG A 89 13.78 -4.95 -6.85
CA ARG A 89 12.88 -5.04 -8.00
C ARG A 89 12.57 -3.64 -8.52
N GLU A 90 12.50 -3.55 -9.82
CA GLU A 90 11.98 -2.39 -10.53
C GLU A 90 10.71 -2.79 -11.26
N PHE A 91 9.67 -2.00 -11.09
CA PHE A 91 8.44 -2.08 -11.84
C PHE A 91 8.55 -1.07 -12.99
N SER A 92 8.11 -1.48 -14.17
CA SER A 92 8.06 -0.61 -15.35
C SER A 92 6.61 -0.34 -15.69
N GLU A 93 6.35 0.85 -16.23
CA GLU A 93 5.05 1.18 -16.78
C GLU A 93 4.73 0.30 -18.00
N GLU A 94 3.46 -0.05 -18.15
CA GLU A 94 2.95 -0.69 -19.34
C GLU A 94 2.77 0.37 -20.44
N PRO A 95 3.18 0.08 -21.69
CA PRO A 95 3.12 1.07 -22.76
C PRO A 95 1.69 1.34 -23.27
N VAL A 96 0.74 0.47 -22.93
CA VAL A 96 -0.65 0.52 -23.42
C VAL A 96 -1.60 0.10 -22.31
N GLY A 97 -2.76 0.74 -22.25
CA GLY A 97 -3.82 0.44 -21.30
C GLY A 97 -4.20 1.66 -20.48
N GLY A 98 -5.08 1.47 -19.54
CA GLY A 98 -5.53 2.47 -18.61
C GLY A 98 -5.28 2.11 -17.16
N SER A 99 -5.94 2.78 -16.24
CA SER A 99 -5.86 2.48 -14.81
C SER A 99 -7.23 2.05 -14.27
N ASP A 100 -7.41 0.74 -14.08
CA ASP A 100 -8.63 0.17 -13.47
C ASP A 100 -8.40 -0.12 -11.97
N ILE A 101 -8.25 0.95 -11.20
CA ILE A 101 -8.04 0.88 -9.75
C ILE A 101 -9.13 0.07 -9.04
N PRO A 102 -10.45 0.27 -9.32
CA PRO A 102 -11.50 -0.45 -8.63
C PRO A 102 -11.39 -1.97 -8.76
N ASN A 103 -11.26 -2.47 -9.97
CA ASN A 103 -11.14 -3.91 -10.21
C ASN A 103 -9.83 -4.49 -9.68
N ALA A 104 -8.73 -3.74 -9.75
CA ALA A 104 -7.45 -4.12 -9.14
C ALA A 104 -7.57 -4.26 -7.61
N VAL A 105 -8.23 -3.30 -6.95
CA VAL A 105 -8.49 -3.34 -5.51
C VAL A 105 -9.35 -4.54 -5.14
N LEU A 106 -10.51 -4.73 -5.79
CA LEU A 106 -11.41 -5.87 -5.54
C LEU A 106 -10.69 -7.21 -5.70
N SER A 107 -9.92 -7.36 -6.78
CA SER A 107 -9.16 -8.57 -7.06
C SER A 107 -8.02 -8.79 -6.06
N THR A 108 -7.35 -7.73 -5.63
CA THR A 108 -6.31 -7.80 -4.61
C THR A 108 -6.87 -8.25 -3.26
N PHE A 109 -8.03 -7.75 -2.86
CA PHE A 109 -8.67 -8.21 -1.62
C PHE A 109 -9.08 -9.68 -1.68
N LYS A 110 -9.52 -10.16 -2.84
CA LYS A 110 -9.78 -11.59 -3.05
C LYS A 110 -8.49 -12.42 -2.86
N LEU A 111 -7.36 -11.97 -3.41
CA LEU A 111 -6.05 -12.62 -3.22
C LEU A 111 -5.60 -12.62 -1.75
N ILE A 112 -5.85 -11.53 -1.02
CA ILE A 112 -5.59 -11.45 0.43
C ILE A 112 -6.43 -12.51 1.15
N ASP A 113 -7.73 -12.61 0.86
CA ASP A 113 -8.63 -13.56 1.52
C ASP A 113 -8.26 -15.02 1.21
N GLU A 114 -7.89 -15.32 -0.02
CA GLU A 114 -7.36 -16.62 -0.42
C GLU A 114 -6.10 -16.97 0.38
N ARG A 115 -5.16 -16.02 0.51
CA ARG A 115 -3.93 -16.27 1.26
C ARG A 115 -4.16 -16.44 2.76
N ILE A 116 -5.05 -15.67 3.34
CA ILE A 116 -5.45 -15.83 4.74
C ILE A 116 -6.18 -17.18 4.94
N GLY A 117 -6.98 -17.60 3.97
CA GLY A 117 -7.57 -18.93 3.93
C GLY A 117 -6.52 -20.05 3.96
N ASP A 118 -5.44 -19.90 3.21
CA ASP A 118 -4.30 -20.84 3.23
C ASP A 118 -3.62 -20.89 4.60
N TYR A 119 -3.41 -19.73 5.25
CA TYR A 119 -2.86 -19.70 6.62
C TYR A 119 -3.76 -20.46 7.60
N ARG A 120 -5.08 -20.24 7.53
CA ARG A 120 -6.06 -20.93 8.39
C ARG A 120 -6.03 -22.44 8.17
N LYS A 121 -6.06 -22.90 6.92
CA LYS A 121 -5.98 -24.33 6.56
C LYS A 121 -4.70 -24.99 7.06
N ALA A 122 -3.59 -24.24 7.03
CA ALA A 122 -2.28 -24.72 7.51
C ALA A 122 -2.08 -24.56 9.02
N GLY A 123 -3.06 -24.06 9.78
CA GLY A 123 -2.94 -23.81 11.22
C GLY A 123 -1.95 -22.68 11.57
N ILE A 124 -1.62 -21.82 10.61
CA ILE A 124 -0.69 -20.69 10.78
C ILE A 124 -1.43 -19.51 11.40
N ARG A 125 -0.96 -19.04 12.55
CA ARG A 125 -1.45 -17.80 13.15
C ARG A 125 -0.96 -16.60 12.34
N TYR A 126 -1.77 -15.55 12.23
CA TYR A 126 -1.43 -14.34 11.46
C TYR A 126 -1.91 -13.07 12.16
N HIS A 127 -1.34 -11.95 11.79
CA HIS A 127 -1.80 -10.60 12.11
C HIS A 127 -2.73 -10.10 11.01
N SER A 128 -3.51 -9.06 11.30
CA SER A 128 -4.29 -8.38 10.26
C SER A 128 -3.38 -7.97 9.09
N PRO A 129 -3.74 -8.34 7.85
CA PRO A 129 -2.96 -7.97 6.69
C PRO A 129 -2.82 -6.46 6.53
N ILE A 130 -1.77 -6.04 5.87
CA ILE A 130 -1.58 -4.65 5.46
C ILE A 130 -1.78 -4.58 3.94
N PHE A 131 -2.60 -3.65 3.49
CA PHE A 131 -2.86 -3.38 2.09
C PHE A 131 -2.27 -2.02 1.73
N VAL A 132 -1.44 -1.97 0.70
CA VAL A 132 -0.80 -0.75 0.20
C VAL A 132 -1.24 -0.55 -1.24
N LEU A 133 -1.94 0.53 -1.52
CA LEU A 133 -2.26 0.97 -2.88
C LEU A 133 -1.34 2.12 -3.25
N ILE A 134 -0.66 2.03 -4.40
CA ILE A 134 0.16 3.11 -4.95
C ILE A 134 -0.28 3.35 -6.38
N SER A 135 -0.71 4.59 -6.70
CA SER A 135 -1.17 5.00 -8.02
C SER A 135 -1.04 6.51 -8.18
N ASP A 136 -1.01 6.99 -9.41
CA ASP A 136 -1.21 8.41 -9.73
C ASP A 136 -2.71 8.80 -9.68
N GLY A 137 -3.59 7.82 -9.50
CA GLY A 137 -5.03 8.01 -9.30
C GLY A 137 -5.74 8.58 -10.52
N ASN A 138 -5.15 8.47 -11.71
CA ASN A 138 -5.72 8.98 -12.94
C ASN A 138 -6.60 7.89 -13.62
N PRO A 139 -7.88 7.76 -13.23
CA PRO A 139 -8.74 6.75 -13.78
C PRO A 139 -9.10 7.08 -15.24
N ASP A 140 -9.30 6.06 -16.05
CA ASP A 140 -9.72 6.21 -17.45
C ASP A 140 -11.20 6.57 -17.64
N TYR A 141 -11.93 6.85 -16.56
CA TYR A 141 -13.36 7.16 -16.58
C TYR A 141 -13.65 8.53 -15.95
N GLU A 142 -14.65 9.24 -16.51
CA GLU A 142 -14.99 10.60 -16.10
C GLU A 142 -15.79 10.70 -14.79
N GLU A 143 -16.47 9.61 -14.38
CA GLU A 143 -17.29 9.59 -13.15
C GLU A 143 -17.09 8.28 -12.37
N ALA A 144 -17.03 8.39 -11.04
CA ALA A 144 -17.01 7.25 -10.14
C ALA A 144 -18.24 6.35 -10.37
N ASP A 145 -18.03 5.22 -10.98
CA ASP A 145 -19.07 4.26 -11.25
C ASP A 145 -19.45 3.44 -9.99
N GLU A 146 -20.40 2.52 -10.16
CA GLU A 146 -20.82 1.65 -9.06
C GLU A 146 -19.71 0.73 -8.59
N ILE A 147 -18.79 0.33 -9.48
CA ILE A 147 -17.67 -0.56 -9.16
C ILE A 147 -16.67 0.17 -8.27
N GLU A 148 -16.34 1.42 -8.58
CA GLU A 148 -15.46 2.25 -7.76
C GLU A 148 -16.05 2.50 -6.37
N ARG A 149 -17.33 2.89 -6.29
CA ARG A 149 -18.02 3.05 -5.00
C ARG A 149 -18.02 1.78 -4.18
N ASN A 150 -18.21 0.62 -4.82
CA ASN A 150 -18.15 -0.69 -4.16
C ASN A 150 -16.73 -1.02 -3.67
N ALA A 151 -15.69 -0.76 -4.46
CA ALA A 151 -14.32 -0.98 -4.07
C ALA A 151 -13.91 -0.09 -2.88
N MET A 152 -14.21 1.21 -2.93
CA MET A 152 -13.98 2.14 -1.82
C MET A 152 -14.71 1.69 -0.55
N ARG A 153 -16.01 1.34 -0.68
CA ARG A 153 -16.80 0.84 0.45
C ARG A 153 -16.19 -0.41 1.06
N MET A 154 -15.80 -1.38 0.24
CA MET A 154 -15.17 -2.61 0.72
C MET A 154 -13.89 -2.34 1.49
N VAL A 155 -12.99 -1.49 0.99
CA VAL A 155 -11.76 -1.13 1.71
C VAL A 155 -12.11 -0.49 3.05
N ASN A 156 -13.02 0.48 3.06
CA ASN A 156 -13.41 1.23 4.25
C ASN A 156 -14.10 0.36 5.30
N GLU A 157 -14.94 -0.59 4.90
CA GLU A 157 -15.54 -1.57 5.80
C GLU A 157 -14.50 -2.53 6.41
N ARG A 158 -13.51 -2.95 5.61
CA ARG A 158 -12.43 -3.85 6.04
C ARG A 158 -11.38 -3.18 6.95
N CYS A 159 -11.37 -1.84 7.02
CA CYS A 159 -10.50 -1.10 7.96
C CYS A 159 -10.99 -1.16 9.41
N ARG A 160 -12.22 -1.58 9.64
CA ARG A 160 -12.83 -1.59 10.98
C ARG A 160 -12.28 -2.73 11.80
N SER A 161 -11.88 -2.42 13.03
CA SER A 161 -11.24 -3.36 13.95
C SER A 161 -12.16 -4.47 14.48
N ASP A 162 -13.46 -4.28 14.36
CA ASP A 162 -14.50 -5.18 14.85
C ASP A 162 -14.93 -6.23 13.80
N VAL A 163 -14.36 -6.15 12.58
CA VAL A 163 -14.72 -7.05 11.47
C VAL A 163 -13.70 -8.18 11.34
N THR A 164 -14.19 -9.41 11.26
CA THR A 164 -13.36 -10.57 10.95
C THR A 164 -12.74 -10.41 9.56
N GLY A 165 -11.41 -10.48 9.49
CA GLY A 165 -10.67 -10.26 8.24
C GLY A 165 -10.35 -8.78 7.99
N SER A 166 -10.27 -7.98 9.08
CA SER A 166 -9.81 -6.58 9.00
C SER A 166 -8.45 -6.47 8.32
N VAL A 167 -8.27 -5.39 7.57
CA VAL A 167 -7.05 -5.05 6.82
C VAL A 167 -6.64 -3.63 7.18
N CYS A 168 -5.36 -3.39 7.33
CA CYS A 168 -4.82 -2.05 7.57
C CYS A 168 -4.42 -1.42 6.22
N PRO A 169 -5.13 -0.41 5.71
CA PRO A 169 -4.82 0.20 4.43
C PRO A 169 -3.79 1.31 4.56
N PHE A 170 -2.91 1.40 3.56
CA PHE A 170 -2.03 2.52 3.26
C PHE A 170 -2.25 2.91 1.80
N ILE A 171 -2.80 4.09 1.57
CA ILE A 171 -3.13 4.58 0.24
C ILE A 171 -2.15 5.70 -0.09
N ILE A 172 -1.36 5.53 -1.14
CA ILE A 172 -0.32 6.47 -1.55
C ILE A 172 -0.63 6.96 -2.95
N GLY A 173 -1.00 8.23 -3.05
CA GLY A 173 -1.14 8.92 -4.33
C GLY A 173 0.20 9.53 -4.74
N ILE A 174 0.53 9.46 -6.02
CA ILE A 174 1.73 10.08 -6.60
C ILE A 174 1.26 11.01 -7.72
N GLY A 175 1.55 12.30 -7.66
CA GLY A 175 1.14 13.19 -8.74
C GLY A 175 1.24 14.66 -8.41
N ASP A 176 0.80 15.50 -9.37
CA ASP A 176 0.80 16.93 -9.20
C ASP A 176 -0.32 17.37 -8.24
N GLU A 177 -0.04 18.46 -7.50
CA GLU A 177 -0.99 19.06 -6.56
C GLU A 177 -2.30 19.50 -7.21
N LEU A 178 -2.26 19.83 -8.50
CA LEU A 178 -3.39 20.38 -9.24
C LEU A 178 -4.45 19.35 -9.66
N ASN A 179 -4.18 18.06 -9.51
CA ASN A 179 -5.15 17.03 -9.87
C ASN A 179 -6.08 16.69 -8.68
N GLU A 180 -7.14 17.52 -8.51
CA GLU A 180 -8.15 17.30 -7.47
C GLU A 180 -8.86 15.93 -7.61
N ASN A 181 -9.03 15.44 -8.84
CA ASN A 181 -9.68 14.17 -9.09
C ASN A 181 -8.84 13.02 -8.54
N THR A 182 -7.54 12.98 -8.85
CA THR A 182 -6.60 11.99 -8.28
C THR A 182 -6.66 11.96 -6.75
N ARG A 183 -6.59 13.15 -6.15
CA ARG A 183 -6.63 13.26 -4.69
C ARG A 183 -7.94 12.77 -4.11
N SER A 184 -9.06 13.13 -4.74
CA SER A 184 -10.40 12.72 -4.31
C SER A 184 -10.59 11.20 -4.42
N THR A 185 -10.21 10.62 -5.55
CA THR A 185 -10.29 9.17 -5.80
C THR A 185 -9.45 8.40 -4.78
N MET A 186 -8.17 8.73 -4.65
CA MET A 186 -7.28 8.03 -3.74
C MET A 186 -7.69 8.19 -2.27
N ALA A 187 -8.09 9.41 -1.86
CA ALA A 187 -8.59 9.66 -0.52
C ALA A 187 -9.87 8.88 -0.21
N GLY A 188 -10.73 8.63 -1.21
CA GLY A 188 -11.93 7.83 -1.10
C GLY A 188 -11.66 6.40 -0.60
N TYR A 189 -10.55 5.79 -1.01
CA TYR A 189 -10.12 4.47 -0.53
C TYR A 189 -9.62 4.48 0.92
N ALA A 190 -9.32 5.62 1.49
CA ALA A 190 -8.84 5.75 2.87
C ALA A 190 -9.87 6.34 3.83
N SER A 191 -11.08 6.69 3.39
CA SER A 191 -12.06 7.46 4.17
C SER A 191 -12.55 6.75 5.44
N GLY A 192 -12.46 5.42 5.49
CA GLY A 192 -12.82 4.60 6.66
C GLY A 192 -11.69 4.41 7.67
N PHE A 193 -10.48 4.86 7.36
CA PHE A 193 -9.30 4.72 8.20
C PHE A 193 -8.63 6.09 8.36
N MET A 194 -8.66 6.65 9.54
CA MET A 194 -8.20 8.00 9.86
C MET A 194 -6.84 8.28 9.21
N ASP A 195 -6.83 9.21 8.23
CA ASP A 195 -5.65 9.70 7.51
C ASP A 195 -4.77 8.62 6.85
N GLY A 196 -5.37 7.51 6.41
CA GLY A 196 -4.67 6.43 5.68
C GLY A 196 -4.23 6.79 4.26
N TYR A 197 -4.50 8.02 3.81
CA TYR A 197 -4.08 8.54 2.51
C TYR A 197 -2.88 9.47 2.62
N PHE A 198 -1.87 9.22 1.80
CA PHE A 198 -0.65 10.02 1.69
C PHE A 198 -0.44 10.44 0.24
N HIS A 199 -0.02 11.67 0.02
CA HIS A 199 0.22 12.21 -1.31
C HIS A 199 1.69 12.63 -1.47
N ILE A 200 2.39 12.03 -2.44
CA ILE A 200 3.75 12.40 -2.84
C ILE A 200 3.63 13.37 -4.01
N MET A 201 4.04 14.61 -3.80
CA MET A 201 3.84 15.72 -4.72
C MET A 201 5.00 16.71 -4.69
N GLY A 202 4.96 17.69 -5.61
CA GLY A 202 5.91 18.81 -5.66
C GLY A 202 7.20 18.46 -6.39
N ASP A 203 8.27 19.21 -6.14
CA ASP A 203 9.58 18.98 -6.74
C ASP A 203 10.29 17.75 -6.16
N GLU A 204 11.40 17.33 -6.76
CA GLU A 204 12.16 16.14 -6.39
C GLU A 204 12.59 16.14 -4.91
N ALA A 205 12.93 17.29 -4.35
CA ALA A 205 13.37 17.40 -2.96
C ALA A 205 12.19 17.14 -2.00
N LEU A 206 11.02 17.73 -2.29
CA LEU A 206 9.80 17.52 -1.52
C LEU A 206 9.30 16.08 -1.64
N GLN A 207 9.23 15.54 -2.86
CA GLN A 207 8.86 14.15 -3.13
C GLN A 207 9.71 13.17 -2.31
N THR A 208 11.04 13.35 -2.36
CA THR A 208 11.97 12.52 -1.58
C THR A 208 11.76 12.65 -0.07
N ARG A 209 11.47 13.85 0.43
CA ARG A 209 11.22 14.09 1.86
C ARG A 209 9.92 13.42 2.31
N ILE A 210 8.84 13.56 1.53
CA ILE A 210 7.55 12.94 1.83
C ILE A 210 7.66 11.41 1.78
N ALA A 211 8.27 10.84 0.72
CA ALA A 211 8.46 9.41 0.61
C ALA A 211 9.23 8.83 1.80
N LYS A 212 10.32 9.48 2.26
CA LYS A 212 11.06 9.07 3.46
C LYS A 212 10.21 9.10 4.73
N MET A 213 9.30 10.07 4.86
CA MET A 213 8.39 10.15 6.01
C MET A 213 7.40 8.99 5.98
N ILE A 214 6.82 8.69 4.82
CA ILE A 214 5.91 7.56 4.59
C ILE A 214 6.61 6.23 4.92
N VAL A 215 7.83 6.02 4.43
CA VAL A 215 8.62 4.82 4.69
C VAL A 215 8.85 4.60 6.19
N LYS A 216 9.23 5.64 6.92
CA LYS A 216 9.44 5.56 8.38
C LYS A 216 8.14 5.24 9.12
N LEU A 217 7.05 5.93 8.77
CA LEU A 217 5.73 5.68 9.33
C LEU A 217 5.31 4.23 9.08
N PHE A 218 5.43 3.75 7.84
CA PHE A 218 5.08 2.39 7.48
C PHE A 218 5.85 1.38 8.34
N GLY A 219 7.17 1.55 8.48
CA GLY A 219 8.01 0.71 9.33
C GLY A 219 7.56 0.69 10.80
N SER A 220 7.22 1.85 11.37
CA SER A 220 6.69 1.97 12.73
C SER A 220 5.33 1.27 12.87
N SER A 221 4.41 1.50 11.94
CA SER A 221 3.08 0.91 11.92
C SER A 221 3.13 -0.62 11.83
N VAL A 222 3.99 -1.16 10.97
CA VAL A 222 4.21 -2.62 10.85
C VAL A 222 4.76 -3.20 12.16
N LYS A 223 5.67 -2.50 12.85
CA LYS A 223 6.18 -2.91 14.17
C LYS A 223 5.06 -2.95 15.22
N CYS A 224 4.20 -1.94 15.25
CA CYS A 224 3.03 -1.91 16.16
C CYS A 224 2.11 -3.11 15.91
N VAL A 225 1.74 -3.38 14.66
CA VAL A 225 0.93 -4.56 14.28
C VAL A 225 1.61 -5.86 14.70
N ALA A 226 2.92 -5.99 14.47
CA ALA A 226 3.69 -7.20 14.78
C ALA A 226 3.91 -7.44 16.28
N GLN A 227 3.84 -6.42 17.12
CA GLN A 227 4.02 -6.49 18.58
C GLN A 227 2.70 -6.72 19.32
N SER A 228 1.57 -6.43 18.70
CA SER A 228 0.25 -6.59 19.30
C SER A 228 0.00 -8.05 19.69
N SER A 229 -0.13 -8.30 20.99
CA SER A 229 -0.48 -9.62 21.53
C SER A 229 -1.97 -9.92 21.42
N ASN A 230 -2.81 -8.90 21.43
CA ASN A 230 -4.27 -8.97 21.31
C ASN A 230 -4.74 -8.31 20.02
N GLN A 231 -5.51 -9.07 19.29
CA GLN A 231 -6.05 -8.76 17.98
C GLN A 231 -6.65 -7.36 17.87
N THR A 232 -6.19 -6.64 16.90
CA THR A 232 -6.89 -5.65 16.07
C THR A 232 -7.14 -4.26 16.64
N ALA A 233 -7.88 -4.07 17.72
CA ALA A 233 -8.36 -2.73 18.10
C ALA A 233 -7.26 -1.79 18.63
N ARG A 234 -6.33 -2.31 19.46
CA ARG A 234 -5.29 -1.48 20.08
C ARG A 234 -4.17 -1.13 19.10
N SER A 235 -3.75 -2.08 18.28
CA SER A 235 -2.72 -1.87 17.25
C SER A 235 -3.19 -0.93 16.14
N LEU A 236 -4.45 -1.01 15.73
CA LEU A 236 -5.02 -0.08 14.76
C LEU A 236 -5.17 1.33 15.34
N GLY A 237 -5.54 1.47 16.60
CA GLY A 237 -5.61 2.77 17.28
C GLY A 237 -4.24 3.42 17.45
N GLU A 238 -3.21 2.66 17.81
CA GLU A 238 -1.83 3.15 17.90
C GLU A 238 -1.29 3.51 16.51
N THR A 239 -1.56 2.70 15.50
CA THR A 239 -1.20 2.98 14.11
C THR A 239 -1.90 4.24 13.59
N ALA A 240 -3.20 4.41 13.86
CA ALA A 240 -3.94 5.62 13.50
C ALA A 240 -3.35 6.88 14.15
N GLY A 241 -2.95 6.80 15.41
CA GLY A 241 -2.29 7.91 16.10
C GLY A 241 -0.94 8.30 15.49
N GLU A 242 -0.13 7.33 15.06
CA GLU A 242 1.12 7.60 14.33
C GLU A 242 0.85 8.15 12.92
N MET A 243 -0.12 7.60 12.22
CA MET A 243 -0.51 8.08 10.88
C MET A 243 -0.95 9.54 10.93
N ASN A 244 -1.76 9.92 11.91
CA ASN A 244 -2.21 11.30 12.10
C ASN A 244 -1.02 12.27 12.35
N ARG A 245 -0.04 11.88 13.18
CA ARG A 245 1.17 12.70 13.40
C ARG A 245 1.95 12.91 12.11
N VAL A 246 2.18 11.85 11.34
CA VAL A 246 2.94 11.96 10.08
C VAL A 246 2.16 12.72 9.03
N HIS A 247 0.87 12.53 8.94
CA HIS A 247 0.01 13.31 8.07
C HIS A 247 0.10 14.82 8.40
N THR A 248 0.05 15.17 9.68
CA THR A 248 0.25 16.55 10.13
C THR A 248 1.64 17.08 9.74
N GLN A 249 2.69 16.28 9.88
CA GLN A 249 4.05 16.67 9.47
C GLN A 249 4.19 16.82 7.95
N ILE A 250 3.59 15.93 7.17
CA ILE A 250 3.57 16.02 5.70
C ILE A 250 2.86 17.31 5.28
N ASN A 251 1.69 17.59 5.83
CA ASN A 251 0.93 18.80 5.52
C ASN A 251 1.71 20.07 5.90
N ALA A 252 2.38 20.10 7.05
CA ALA A 252 3.24 21.22 7.44
C ALA A 252 4.40 21.41 6.44
N THR A 253 5.04 20.31 6.01
CA THR A 253 6.11 20.32 5.02
C THR A 253 5.63 20.85 3.66
N ILE A 254 4.43 20.45 3.23
CA ILE A 254 3.82 20.94 2.00
C ILE A 254 3.54 22.45 2.10
N GLN A 255 3.01 22.93 3.23
CA GLN A 255 2.75 24.35 3.45
C GLN A 255 4.04 25.19 3.49
N GLU A 256 5.11 24.68 4.11
CA GLU A 256 6.42 25.32 4.07
C GLU A 256 6.92 25.46 2.62
N TYR A 257 6.79 24.41 1.81
CA TYR A 257 7.17 24.45 0.40
C TYR A 257 6.36 25.48 -0.40
N ARG A 258 5.04 25.51 -0.23
CA ARG A 258 4.16 26.50 -0.89
C ARG A 258 4.51 27.95 -0.57
N ASN A 259 5.02 28.20 0.63
CA ASN A 259 5.43 29.53 1.05
C ASN A 259 6.81 29.94 0.49
N MET A 260 7.58 29.00 -0.07
CA MET A 260 8.91 29.24 -0.64
C MET A 260 8.90 29.40 -2.17
N VAL A 261 7.83 28.93 -2.82
CA VAL A 261 7.61 29.03 -4.28
C VAL A 261 6.59 30.11 -4.58
#